data_5f8cb9eacd72aac9e208c21a2320e74b
#
_entry.id   5f8cb9eacd72aac9e208c21a2320e74b
#
_cell.length_a   1.000
_cell.length_b   1.000
_cell.length_c   1.000
_cell.angle_alpha   90.00
_cell.angle_beta   90.00
_cell.angle_gamma   90.00
#
_symmetry.space_group_name_H-M   'P 1'
#
loop_
_entity.id
_entity.type
_entity.pdbx_description
1 polymer ?
#
loop_
_entity_poly.entity_id
_entity_poly.type
_entity_poly.pdbx_seq_one_letter_code
_entity_poly.pdbx_strand_id
1 'polypeptide(L)'
;DLNALLPEVLPAGADAGTLTEAGARLLDPAGNLQAGIPLCPPEGDAGTGMAATNSVAPRTGNVSAGTSIFAMVVLEKALSKVYPEIDMVTTPAGDPVAMVHCNNCTSDLNAWVELLAQNAGLCGAKVNKGELFTKLFNLSLQGAPDCGGVIPVNYYSGEGVTHFDAGRPMLLRGPESDFSLANLMRANIYSAFATLAIGLDILNEEHVALDTLLGHGGLFKTPGVAQRYLAAAAHTAVTCTETAGEGGPYGMALLAAYRV
;
A
#
# COMPACT_ATOMS: atom_id res chain seq x y z
N ASP A 1 22.89 -26.44 -3.82
CA ASP A 1 22.24 -25.85 -4.99
C ASP A 1 20.91 -25.23 -4.55
N LEU A 2 20.79 -23.92 -4.59
CA LEU A 2 19.57 -23.19 -4.18
C LEU A 2 18.37 -23.57 -5.05
N ASN A 3 18.60 -23.81 -6.35
CA ASN A 3 17.51 -24.17 -7.26
C ASN A 3 16.84 -25.50 -6.90
N ALA A 4 17.56 -26.40 -6.22
CA ALA A 4 17.00 -27.67 -5.75
C ALA A 4 16.10 -27.50 -4.50
N LEU A 5 16.18 -26.36 -3.82
CA LEU A 5 15.40 -26.05 -2.61
C LEU A 5 14.17 -25.19 -2.91
N LEU A 6 14.13 -24.53 -4.06
CA LEU A 6 13.03 -23.66 -4.44
C LEU A 6 11.91 -24.48 -5.09
N PRO A 7 10.64 -24.17 -4.80
CA PRO A 7 9.52 -24.78 -5.50
C PRO A 7 9.49 -24.33 -6.97
N GLU A 8 8.76 -25.06 -7.79
CA GLU A 8 8.42 -24.62 -9.13
C GLU A 8 7.56 -23.35 -9.06
N VAL A 9 7.94 -22.33 -9.82
CA VAL A 9 7.18 -21.08 -9.94
C VAL A 9 6.19 -21.21 -11.09
N LEU A 10 4.91 -21.02 -10.79
CA LEU A 10 3.83 -21.09 -11.77
C LEU A 10 3.22 -19.69 -11.97
N PRO A 11 3.04 -19.23 -13.21
CA PRO A 11 2.32 -17.99 -13.48
C PRO A 11 0.82 -18.14 -13.22
N ALA A 12 0.11 -17.03 -13.07
CA ALA A 12 -1.35 -17.02 -12.94
C ALA A 12 -2.01 -17.75 -14.11
N GLY A 13 -3.05 -18.52 -13.81
CA GLY A 13 -3.76 -19.35 -14.78
C GLY A 13 -3.12 -20.71 -15.06
N ALA A 14 -1.89 -20.98 -14.61
CA ALA A 14 -1.28 -22.29 -14.71
C ALA A 14 -2.01 -23.34 -13.85
N ASP A 15 -1.80 -24.61 -14.14
CA ASP A 15 -2.39 -25.71 -13.39
C ASP A 15 -1.60 -25.98 -12.09
N ALA A 16 -2.22 -25.69 -10.95
CA ALA A 16 -1.68 -26.01 -9.63
C ALA A 16 -2.34 -27.25 -9.01
N GLY A 17 -3.03 -28.07 -9.82
CA GLY A 17 -3.72 -29.27 -9.41
C GLY A 17 -5.19 -29.06 -9.07
N THR A 18 -5.75 -29.98 -8.30
CA THR A 18 -7.17 -29.94 -7.94
C THR A 18 -7.35 -30.18 -6.43
N LEU A 19 -8.46 -29.67 -5.90
CA LEU A 19 -8.83 -29.87 -4.51
C LEU A 19 -9.08 -31.38 -4.24
N THR A 20 -8.37 -31.92 -3.28
CA THR A 20 -8.55 -33.34 -2.86
C THR A 20 -9.80 -33.51 -2.00
N GLU A 21 -10.30 -34.75 -1.88
CA GLU A 21 -11.40 -35.03 -0.95
C GLU A 21 -11.05 -34.70 0.51
N ALA A 22 -9.82 -34.97 0.93
CA ALA A 22 -9.37 -34.61 2.27
C ALA A 22 -9.32 -33.11 2.47
N GLY A 23 -8.85 -32.35 1.46
CA GLY A 23 -8.85 -30.90 1.46
C GLY A 23 -10.27 -30.32 1.50
N ALA A 24 -11.19 -30.84 0.70
CA ALA A 24 -12.59 -30.41 0.70
C ALA A 24 -13.23 -30.60 2.08
N ARG A 25 -13.06 -31.77 2.71
CA ARG A 25 -13.55 -32.04 4.06
C ARG A 25 -12.93 -31.15 5.15
N LEU A 26 -11.64 -30.82 5.00
CA LEU A 26 -10.94 -29.95 5.94
C LEU A 26 -11.46 -28.52 5.89
N LEU A 27 -11.69 -28.01 4.68
CA LEU A 27 -12.11 -26.62 4.45
C LEU A 27 -13.62 -26.43 4.69
N ASP A 28 -14.41 -27.42 4.35
CA ASP A 28 -15.87 -27.40 4.55
C ASP A 28 -16.37 -28.73 5.12
N PRO A 29 -16.43 -28.86 6.45
CA PRO A 29 -17.00 -30.05 7.11
C PRO A 29 -18.48 -30.28 6.79
N ALA A 30 -19.21 -29.25 6.32
CA ALA A 30 -20.62 -29.38 5.92
C ALA A 30 -20.82 -30.08 4.58
N GLY A 31 -19.73 -30.24 3.78
CA GLY A 31 -19.75 -31.03 2.55
C GLY A 31 -20.29 -30.32 1.31
N ASN A 32 -20.40 -28.97 1.34
CA ASN A 32 -20.82 -28.19 0.16
C ASN A 32 -19.66 -28.08 -0.85
N LEU A 33 -18.41 -28.05 -0.35
CA LEU A 33 -17.22 -27.97 -1.18
C LEU A 33 -16.86 -29.36 -1.74
N GLN A 34 -16.73 -29.45 -3.04
CA GLN A 34 -16.49 -30.71 -3.74
C GLN A 34 -15.01 -30.88 -4.10
N ALA A 35 -14.52 -32.13 -4.08
CA ALA A 35 -13.21 -32.46 -4.63
C ALA A 35 -13.19 -32.24 -6.16
N GLY A 36 -11.98 -32.08 -6.71
CA GLY A 36 -11.79 -31.91 -8.16
C GLY A 36 -11.88 -30.46 -8.65
N ILE A 37 -12.19 -29.52 -7.76
CA ILE A 37 -12.16 -28.07 -8.12
C ILE A 37 -10.73 -27.68 -8.49
N PRO A 38 -10.50 -27.03 -9.66
CA PRO A 38 -9.18 -26.58 -10.06
C PRO A 38 -8.59 -25.60 -9.04
N LEU A 39 -7.30 -25.73 -8.77
CA LEU A 39 -6.54 -24.78 -7.94
C LEU A 39 -5.72 -23.86 -8.84
N CYS A 40 -5.75 -22.56 -8.53
CA CYS A 40 -4.81 -21.61 -9.10
C CYS A 40 -3.49 -21.63 -8.30
N PRO A 41 -2.37 -21.24 -8.90
CA PRO A 41 -1.12 -21.01 -8.17
C PRO A 41 -1.34 -20.04 -7.01
N PRO A 42 -0.69 -20.27 -5.85
CA PRO A 42 -0.74 -19.32 -4.75
C PRO A 42 -0.22 -17.96 -5.18
N GLU A 43 -0.87 -16.90 -4.73
CA GLU A 43 -0.44 -15.52 -4.98
C GLU A 43 -0.42 -14.72 -3.67
N GLY A 44 0.54 -13.80 -3.55
CA GLY A 44 0.65 -12.90 -2.40
C GLY A 44 -0.29 -11.70 -2.49
N ASP A 45 -0.31 -10.90 -1.43
CA ASP A 45 -1.11 -9.68 -1.34
C ASP A 45 -0.70 -8.63 -2.40
N ALA A 46 0.58 -8.56 -2.74
CA ALA A 46 1.11 -7.67 -3.76
C ALA A 46 0.55 -8.01 -5.16
N GLY A 47 0.67 -9.27 -5.61
CA GLY A 47 0.16 -9.70 -6.91
C GLY A 47 -1.37 -9.66 -6.99
N THR A 48 -2.08 -10.03 -5.91
CA THR A 48 -3.54 -9.86 -5.88
C THR A 48 -3.96 -8.41 -5.95
N GLY A 49 -3.20 -7.50 -5.32
CA GLY A 49 -3.41 -6.05 -5.43
C GLY A 49 -3.22 -5.54 -6.87
N MET A 50 -2.21 -6.04 -7.59
CA MET A 50 -1.99 -5.71 -9.01
C MET A 50 -3.15 -6.21 -9.88
N ALA A 51 -3.63 -7.44 -9.67
CA ALA A 51 -4.80 -7.97 -10.37
C ALA A 51 -6.06 -7.14 -10.10
N ALA A 52 -6.33 -6.81 -8.84
CA ALA A 52 -7.50 -6.04 -8.43
C ALA A 52 -7.54 -4.63 -9.03
N THR A 53 -6.38 -4.02 -9.21
CA THR A 53 -6.23 -2.66 -9.74
C THR A 53 -6.00 -2.63 -11.26
N ASN A 54 -5.89 -3.80 -11.90
CA ASN A 54 -5.51 -3.92 -13.30
C ASN A 54 -4.19 -3.19 -13.64
N SER A 55 -3.23 -3.20 -12.70
CA SER A 55 -1.91 -2.57 -12.87
C SER A 55 -0.84 -3.63 -13.15
N VAL A 56 -1.06 -4.43 -14.19
CA VAL A 56 -0.18 -5.53 -14.62
C VAL A 56 0.57 -5.24 -15.93
N ALA A 57 0.22 -4.16 -16.62
CA ALA A 57 0.89 -3.76 -17.84
C ALA A 57 2.13 -2.89 -17.54
N PRO A 58 3.17 -2.92 -18.40
CA PRO A 58 4.30 -2.00 -18.30
C PRO A 58 3.83 -0.52 -18.18
N ARG A 59 4.58 0.28 -17.43
CA ARG A 59 4.33 1.70 -17.16
C ARG A 59 3.10 1.95 -16.28
N THR A 60 2.50 0.92 -15.71
CA THR A 60 1.48 1.05 -14.67
C THR A 60 2.02 0.61 -13.33
N GLY A 61 1.38 1.04 -12.27
CA GLY A 61 1.71 0.58 -10.93
C GLY A 61 0.52 0.68 -9.99
N ASN A 62 0.63 0.05 -8.84
CA ASN A 62 -0.31 0.23 -7.75
C ASN A 62 0.40 0.57 -6.45
N VAL A 63 -0.33 1.20 -5.55
CA VAL A 63 0.13 1.51 -4.19
C VAL A 63 -0.86 0.95 -3.20
N SER A 64 -0.37 0.08 -2.33
CA SER A 64 -1.10 -0.40 -1.16
C SER A 64 -0.70 0.40 0.07
N ALA A 65 -1.64 1.08 0.72
CA ALA A 65 -1.38 1.91 1.89
C ALA A 65 -2.22 1.46 3.10
N GLY A 66 -1.53 0.84 4.02
CA GLY A 66 -2.03 0.36 5.31
C GLY A 66 -1.08 0.75 6.44
N THR A 67 -0.77 -0.16 7.35
CA THR A 67 0.25 0.00 8.39
C THR A 67 1.62 0.25 7.77
N SER A 68 1.97 -0.54 6.76
CA SER A 68 3.06 -0.30 5.80
C SER A 68 2.51 0.28 4.50
N ILE A 69 3.40 0.71 3.62
CA ILE A 69 3.06 1.16 2.27
C ILE A 69 4.05 0.56 1.28
N PHE A 70 3.54 0.10 0.15
CA PHE A 70 4.40 -0.28 -0.96
C PHE A 70 3.82 0.17 -2.30
N ALA A 71 4.73 0.47 -3.23
CA ALA A 71 4.42 0.72 -4.63
C ALA A 71 4.99 -0.41 -5.48
N MET A 72 4.17 -0.93 -6.39
CA MET A 72 4.53 -1.92 -7.40
C MET A 72 4.53 -1.23 -8.76
N VAL A 73 5.66 -1.19 -9.45
CA VAL A 73 5.80 -0.53 -10.75
C VAL A 73 6.26 -1.56 -11.77
N VAL A 74 5.44 -1.81 -12.79
CA VAL A 74 5.75 -2.77 -13.87
C VAL A 74 6.76 -2.15 -14.82
N LEU A 75 7.90 -2.81 -14.96
CA LEU A 75 9.04 -2.33 -15.71
C LEU A 75 8.97 -2.72 -17.20
N GLU A 76 9.40 -1.81 -18.08
CA GLU A 76 9.63 -2.11 -19.50
C GLU A 76 11.00 -2.75 -19.74
N LYS A 77 11.95 -2.51 -18.84
CA LYS A 77 13.33 -3.02 -18.89
C LYS A 77 13.90 -3.17 -17.48
N ALA A 78 14.93 -3.99 -17.34
CA ALA A 78 15.64 -4.13 -16.09
C ALA A 78 16.27 -2.79 -15.63
N LEU A 79 16.40 -2.61 -14.31
CA LEU A 79 17.16 -1.50 -13.73
C LEU A 79 18.64 -1.65 -14.06
N SER A 80 19.38 -0.54 -14.07
CA SER A 80 20.79 -0.50 -14.46
C SER A 80 21.71 -1.23 -13.46
N LYS A 81 21.29 -1.32 -12.20
CA LYS A 81 22.01 -1.97 -11.10
C LYS A 81 21.05 -2.49 -10.03
N VAL A 82 21.57 -3.19 -9.05
CA VAL A 82 20.83 -3.59 -7.84
C VAL A 82 20.77 -2.42 -6.88
N TYR A 83 19.57 -2.14 -6.37
CA TYR A 83 19.30 -1.16 -5.32
C TYR A 83 18.79 -1.90 -4.09
N PRO A 84 19.43 -1.72 -2.92
CA PRO A 84 18.98 -2.34 -1.67
C PRO A 84 17.58 -1.87 -1.22
N GLU A 85 17.13 -0.71 -1.71
CA GLU A 85 15.84 -0.08 -1.41
C GLU A 85 14.71 -0.60 -2.27
N ILE A 86 15.03 -1.39 -3.33
CA ILE A 86 14.05 -1.89 -4.31
C ILE A 86 14.03 -3.41 -4.30
N ASP A 87 12.89 -3.98 -3.99
CA ASP A 87 12.66 -5.42 -4.14
C ASP A 87 12.23 -5.72 -5.58
N MET A 88 12.95 -6.64 -6.23
CA MET A 88 12.56 -7.11 -7.56
C MET A 88 11.62 -8.29 -7.43
N VAL A 89 10.40 -8.10 -7.89
CA VAL A 89 9.33 -9.10 -7.90
C VAL A 89 8.73 -9.22 -9.29
N THR A 90 7.61 -9.94 -9.44
CA THR A 90 6.93 -10.09 -10.74
C THR A 90 5.45 -9.76 -10.64
N THR A 91 4.84 -9.44 -11.79
CA THR A 91 3.40 -9.53 -11.94
C THR A 91 2.93 -10.98 -11.78
N PRO A 92 1.64 -11.25 -11.55
CA PRO A 92 1.10 -12.62 -11.59
C PRO A 92 1.37 -13.36 -12.91
N ALA A 93 1.64 -12.63 -14.00
CA ALA A 93 2.01 -13.20 -15.31
C ALA A 93 3.52 -13.41 -15.51
N GLY A 94 4.37 -12.90 -14.59
CA GLY A 94 5.82 -13.07 -14.63
C GLY A 94 6.61 -11.87 -15.16
N ASP A 95 5.97 -10.75 -15.49
CA ASP A 95 6.65 -9.53 -15.91
C ASP A 95 7.41 -8.87 -14.75
N PRO A 96 8.57 -8.23 -14.99
CA PRO A 96 9.39 -7.65 -13.92
C PRO A 96 8.72 -6.44 -13.28
N VAL A 97 8.76 -6.39 -11.97
CA VAL A 97 8.20 -5.31 -11.15
C VAL A 97 9.25 -4.82 -10.16
N ALA A 98 9.41 -3.50 -10.09
CA ALA A 98 10.13 -2.85 -9.00
C ALA A 98 9.15 -2.55 -7.86
N MET A 99 9.41 -3.09 -6.67
CA MET A 99 8.64 -2.82 -5.47
C MET A 99 9.44 -1.92 -4.53
N VAL A 100 8.89 -0.76 -4.21
CA VAL A 100 9.34 0.09 -3.11
C VAL A 100 8.49 -0.26 -1.90
N HIS A 101 9.07 -0.87 -0.87
CA HIS A 101 8.38 -1.25 0.34
C HIS A 101 8.87 -0.43 1.54
N CYS A 102 7.93 0.24 2.23
CA CYS A 102 8.19 1.03 3.42
C CYS A 102 7.41 0.45 4.60
N ASN A 103 8.10 0.21 5.70
CA ASN A 103 7.51 -0.37 6.90
C ASN A 103 6.56 0.58 7.63
N ASN A 104 6.72 1.89 7.43
CA ASN A 104 6.02 2.91 8.19
C ASN A 104 5.09 3.73 7.29
N CYS A 105 3.79 3.70 7.58
CA CYS A 105 2.80 4.51 6.87
C CYS A 105 1.76 5.08 7.84
N THR A 106 0.71 4.34 8.19
CA THR A 106 -0.43 4.90 8.94
C THR A 106 -0.34 4.75 10.46
N SER A 107 0.67 4.08 11.00
CA SER A 107 0.75 3.80 12.45
C SER A 107 0.75 5.07 13.29
N ASP A 108 1.55 6.06 12.93
CA ASP A 108 1.61 7.35 13.66
C ASP A 108 0.35 8.19 13.43
N LEU A 109 -0.14 8.21 12.18
CA LEU A 109 -1.42 8.85 11.86
C LEU A 109 -2.58 8.29 12.69
N ASN A 110 -2.64 6.96 12.86
CA ASN A 110 -3.63 6.29 13.68
C ASN A 110 -3.50 6.69 15.16
N ALA A 111 -2.28 6.81 15.69
CA ALA A 111 -2.04 7.24 17.05
C ALA A 111 -2.53 8.68 17.29
N TRP A 112 -2.28 9.59 16.35
CA TRP A 112 -2.82 10.95 16.40
C TRP A 112 -4.34 11.00 16.37
N VAL A 113 -4.98 10.22 15.48
CA VAL A 113 -6.45 10.15 15.41
C VAL A 113 -7.03 9.57 16.70
N GLU A 114 -6.38 8.56 17.29
CA GLU A 114 -6.80 8.01 18.59
C GLU A 114 -6.71 9.04 19.71
N LEU A 115 -5.62 9.80 19.78
CA LEU A 115 -5.44 10.89 20.75
C LEU A 115 -6.53 11.96 20.59
N LEU A 116 -6.86 12.35 19.37
CA LEU A 116 -7.91 13.32 19.08
C LEU A 116 -9.29 12.78 19.45
N ALA A 117 -9.54 11.48 19.22
CA ALA A 117 -10.78 10.82 19.64
C ALA A 117 -10.93 10.81 21.17
N GLN A 118 -9.86 10.52 21.90
CA GLN A 118 -9.84 10.57 23.38
C GLN A 118 -10.12 11.99 23.89
N ASN A 119 -9.50 13.01 23.28
CA ASN A 119 -9.75 14.41 23.65
C ASN A 119 -11.22 14.81 23.39
N ALA A 120 -11.79 14.43 22.26
CA ALA A 120 -13.19 14.70 21.96
C ALA A 120 -14.13 14.00 22.96
N GLY A 121 -13.83 12.74 23.33
CA GLY A 121 -14.54 11.99 24.36
C GLY A 121 -14.47 12.65 25.73
N LEU A 122 -13.31 13.17 26.13
CA LEU A 122 -13.11 13.92 27.36
C LEU A 122 -13.99 15.19 27.41
N CYS A 123 -14.21 15.82 26.25
CA CYS A 123 -15.13 16.95 26.10
C CYS A 123 -16.62 16.55 25.99
N GLY A 124 -16.95 15.28 26.19
CA GLY A 124 -18.32 14.77 26.18
C GLY A 124 -18.89 14.43 24.79
N ALA A 125 -18.08 14.45 23.74
CA ALA A 125 -18.53 14.08 22.41
C ALA A 125 -18.58 12.55 22.23
N LYS A 126 -19.61 12.05 21.55
CA LYS A 126 -19.65 10.67 21.06
C LYS A 126 -18.85 10.61 19.76
N VAL A 127 -17.79 9.83 19.75
CA VAL A 127 -16.87 9.75 18.60
C VAL A 127 -17.08 8.46 17.81
N ASN A 128 -17.45 8.60 16.53
CA ASN A 128 -17.29 7.55 15.54
C ASN A 128 -15.92 7.73 14.87
N LYS A 129 -15.01 6.77 15.04
CA LYS A 129 -13.64 6.88 14.54
C LYS A 129 -13.57 7.00 13.00
N GLY A 130 -14.43 6.28 12.27
CA GLY A 130 -14.48 6.37 10.80
C GLY A 130 -14.87 7.76 10.31
N GLU A 131 -15.90 8.36 10.95
CA GLU A 131 -16.28 9.75 10.65
C GLU A 131 -15.20 10.75 11.04
N LEU A 132 -14.52 10.53 12.17
CA LEU A 132 -13.42 11.39 12.61
C LEU A 132 -12.27 11.34 11.58
N PHE A 133 -11.87 10.16 11.14
CA PHE A 133 -10.90 10.01 10.06
C PHE A 133 -11.29 10.82 8.83
N THR A 134 -12.49 10.62 8.32
CA THR A 134 -12.98 11.34 7.13
C THR A 134 -12.94 12.86 7.31
N LYS A 135 -13.35 13.36 8.48
CA LYS A 135 -13.33 14.80 8.82
C LYS A 135 -11.89 15.33 8.87
N LEU A 136 -10.98 14.63 9.55
CA LEU A 136 -9.59 15.03 9.69
C LEU A 136 -8.84 15.00 8.34
N PHE A 137 -9.10 13.99 7.53
CA PHE A 137 -8.52 13.90 6.18
C PHE A 137 -8.97 15.07 5.30
N ASN A 138 -10.27 15.37 5.26
CA ASN A 138 -10.76 16.52 4.52
C ASN A 138 -10.23 17.85 5.09
N LEU A 139 -10.08 17.97 6.40
CA LEU A 139 -9.49 19.14 7.04
C LEU A 139 -8.04 19.36 6.63
N SER A 140 -7.26 18.30 6.40
CA SER A 140 -5.87 18.38 5.98
C SER A 140 -5.68 19.17 4.68
N LEU A 141 -6.68 19.18 3.79
CA LEU A 141 -6.65 19.92 2.54
C LEU A 141 -6.66 21.46 2.74
N GLN A 142 -7.03 21.92 3.92
CA GLN A 142 -7.03 23.34 4.31
C GLN A 142 -5.70 23.76 4.93
N GLY A 143 -4.82 22.83 5.25
CA GLY A 143 -3.49 23.12 5.78
C GLY A 143 -2.61 23.85 4.77
N ALA A 144 -1.64 24.61 5.26
CA ALA A 144 -0.65 25.27 4.43
C ALA A 144 0.20 24.25 3.64
N PRO A 145 0.69 24.59 2.42
CA PRO A 145 1.51 23.67 1.62
C PRO A 145 2.77 23.15 2.34
N ASP A 146 3.36 23.97 3.20
CA ASP A 146 4.51 23.67 4.04
C ASP A 146 4.13 23.10 5.43
N CYS A 147 2.85 22.77 5.60
CA CYS A 147 2.30 22.28 6.87
C CYS A 147 2.50 23.26 8.05
N GLY A 148 2.67 24.55 7.79
CA GLY A 148 2.95 25.55 8.81
C GLY A 148 4.24 25.29 9.58
N GLY A 149 5.23 24.62 8.99
CA GLY A 149 6.50 24.27 9.64
C GLY A 149 6.39 23.11 10.64
N VAL A 150 5.37 22.27 10.53
CA VAL A 150 5.20 21.05 11.35
C VAL A 150 5.75 19.85 10.60
N ILE A 151 6.69 19.10 11.20
CA ILE A 151 7.39 17.97 10.56
C ILE A 151 7.27 16.74 11.44
N PRO A 152 6.41 15.78 11.11
CA PRO A 152 6.39 14.46 11.75
C PRO A 152 7.41 13.52 11.11
N VAL A 153 8.00 12.65 11.91
CA VAL A 153 8.73 11.46 11.50
C VAL A 153 7.96 10.27 12.03
N ASN A 154 7.34 9.52 11.14
CA ASN A 154 6.34 8.49 11.47
C ASN A 154 6.92 7.09 11.70
N TYR A 155 8.21 6.96 11.97
CA TYR A 155 8.87 5.65 12.08
C TYR A 155 8.56 4.97 13.42
N TYR A 156 7.71 3.95 13.38
CA TYR A 156 7.41 3.03 14.48
C TYR A 156 8.34 1.82 14.49
N SER A 157 8.89 1.47 13.34
CA SER A 157 9.84 0.37 13.15
C SER A 157 11.04 0.84 12.36
N GLY A 158 12.02 -0.04 12.16
CA GLY A 158 13.10 0.19 11.21
C GLY A 158 12.55 0.42 9.79
N GLU A 159 13.33 1.09 8.96
CA GLU A 159 12.93 1.47 7.61
C GLU A 159 14.06 1.21 6.62
N GLY A 160 13.84 0.23 5.73
CA GLY A 160 14.84 -0.21 4.76
C GLY A 160 15.23 0.87 3.76
N VAL A 161 14.25 1.62 3.25
CA VAL A 161 14.48 2.68 2.25
C VAL A 161 15.39 3.80 2.78
N THR A 162 15.36 4.08 4.07
CA THR A 162 16.18 5.13 4.70
C THR A 162 17.26 4.58 5.63
N HIS A 163 17.49 3.25 5.63
CA HIS A 163 18.53 2.54 6.37
C HIS A 163 18.49 2.77 7.89
N PHE A 164 17.29 2.86 8.47
CA PHE A 164 17.11 2.92 9.92
C PHE A 164 16.80 1.54 10.49
N ASP A 165 17.58 1.09 11.46
CA ASP A 165 17.38 -0.23 12.10
C ASP A 165 16.21 -0.24 13.09
N ALA A 166 15.85 0.92 13.67
CA ALA A 166 14.78 1.03 14.65
C ALA A 166 13.99 2.33 14.48
N GLY A 167 12.69 2.25 14.76
CA GLY A 167 11.79 3.39 14.67
C GLY A 167 11.77 4.22 15.96
N ARG A 168 11.51 5.52 15.80
CA ARG A 168 11.16 6.45 16.87
C ARG A 168 10.32 7.58 16.30
N PRO A 169 9.00 7.54 16.50
CA PRO A 169 8.13 8.62 16.07
C PRO A 169 8.50 9.93 16.75
N MET A 170 8.53 11.02 15.99
CA MET A 170 8.86 12.35 16.47
C MET A 170 7.95 13.38 15.79
N LEU A 171 7.68 14.47 16.52
CA LEU A 171 7.05 15.65 15.95
C LEU A 171 7.94 16.87 16.22
N LEU A 172 8.43 17.50 15.15
CA LEU A 172 9.28 18.67 15.24
C LEU A 172 8.48 19.91 14.80
N ARG A 173 8.67 21.00 15.53
CA ARG A 173 8.15 22.31 15.17
C ARG A 173 8.97 23.40 15.83
N GLY A 174 9.03 24.55 15.17
CA GLY A 174 9.65 25.75 15.73
C GLY A 174 8.65 26.61 16.53
N PRO A 175 9.11 27.64 17.22
CA PRO A 175 8.24 28.56 17.96
C PRO A 175 7.31 29.34 17.01
N GLU A 176 7.70 29.54 15.76
CA GLU A 176 6.93 30.28 14.73
C GLU A 176 6.04 29.35 13.88
N SER A 177 5.99 28.03 14.18
CA SER A 177 5.15 27.11 13.42
C SER A 177 3.66 27.40 13.65
N ASP A 178 2.88 27.41 12.58
CA ASP A 178 1.41 27.40 12.67
C ASP A 178 0.92 25.99 13.00
N PHE A 179 0.88 25.70 14.31
CA PHE A 179 0.48 24.40 14.85
C PHE A 179 -1.05 24.28 14.94
N SER A 180 -1.69 24.30 13.76
CA SER A 180 -3.14 24.07 13.62
C SER A 180 -3.44 22.59 13.37
N LEU A 181 -4.68 22.17 13.62
CA LEU A 181 -5.11 20.79 13.37
C LEU A 181 -5.04 20.45 11.87
N ALA A 182 -5.35 21.41 10.99
CA ALA A 182 -5.23 21.22 9.55
C ALA A 182 -3.78 20.96 9.12
N ASN A 183 -2.84 21.74 9.63
CA ASN A 183 -1.41 21.57 9.36
C ASN A 183 -0.86 20.27 9.95
N LEU A 184 -1.23 19.92 11.17
CA LEU A 184 -0.84 18.65 11.79
C LEU A 184 -1.31 17.46 10.95
N MET A 185 -2.57 17.43 10.51
CA MET A 185 -3.11 16.34 9.72
C MET A 185 -2.48 16.26 8.33
N ARG A 186 -2.25 17.41 7.68
CA ARG A 186 -1.54 17.48 6.40
C ARG A 186 -0.12 16.93 6.51
N ALA A 187 0.61 17.36 7.53
CA ALA A 187 1.98 16.91 7.79
C ALA A 187 2.04 15.39 8.02
N ASN A 188 1.12 14.83 8.80
CA ASN A 188 1.07 13.39 9.04
C ASN A 188 0.74 12.58 7.79
N ILE A 189 -0.12 13.10 6.90
CA ILE A 189 -0.40 12.42 5.62
C ILE A 189 0.82 12.52 4.69
N TYR A 190 1.51 13.66 4.64
CA TYR A 190 2.77 13.76 3.91
C TYR A 190 3.82 12.77 4.42
N SER A 191 3.97 12.67 5.75
CA SER A 191 4.91 11.74 6.38
C SER A 191 4.61 10.28 6.00
N ALA A 192 3.33 9.92 5.86
CA ALA A 192 2.93 8.58 5.44
C ALA A 192 3.39 8.22 4.01
N PHE A 193 3.62 9.20 3.14
CA PHE A 193 4.09 9.01 1.76
C PHE A 193 5.57 9.37 1.56
N ALA A 194 6.21 10.05 2.52
CA ALA A 194 7.55 10.63 2.34
C ALA A 194 8.61 9.57 2.01
N THR A 195 8.63 8.47 2.74
CA THR A 195 9.60 7.39 2.51
C THR A 195 9.34 6.69 1.18
N LEU A 196 8.07 6.49 0.82
CA LEU A 196 7.72 5.95 -0.49
C LEU A 196 8.22 6.85 -1.63
N ALA A 197 8.09 8.18 -1.48
CA ALA A 197 8.60 9.14 -2.45
C ALA A 197 10.11 9.00 -2.65
N ILE A 198 10.89 8.86 -1.56
CA ILE A 198 12.35 8.63 -1.62
C ILE A 198 12.68 7.38 -2.45
N GLY A 199 11.95 6.28 -2.22
CA GLY A 199 12.16 5.05 -3.01
C GLY A 199 11.72 5.19 -4.48
N LEU A 200 10.64 5.93 -4.75
CA LEU A 200 10.20 6.21 -6.12
C LEU A 200 11.17 7.14 -6.89
N ASP A 201 11.90 8.00 -6.19
CA ASP A 201 12.94 8.84 -6.81
C ASP A 201 14.05 8.00 -7.45
N ILE A 202 14.36 6.83 -6.89
CA ILE A 202 15.30 5.87 -7.51
C ILE A 202 14.79 5.43 -8.89
N LEU A 203 13.49 5.15 -9.02
CA LEU A 203 12.89 4.77 -10.30
C LEU A 203 12.88 5.94 -11.29
N ASN A 204 12.70 7.17 -10.80
CA ASN A 204 12.80 8.38 -11.62
C ASN A 204 14.24 8.58 -12.15
N GLU A 205 15.27 8.36 -11.32
CA GLU A 205 16.67 8.41 -11.72
C GLU A 205 17.03 7.33 -12.75
N GLU A 206 16.42 6.14 -12.66
CA GLU A 206 16.51 5.05 -13.63
C GLU A 206 15.69 5.31 -14.90
N HIS A 207 15.00 6.43 -14.98
CA HIS A 207 14.12 6.79 -16.10
C HIS A 207 13.04 5.73 -16.36
N VAL A 208 12.49 5.15 -15.29
CA VAL A 208 11.35 4.24 -15.37
C VAL A 208 10.11 5.07 -15.71
N ALA A 209 9.50 4.77 -16.84
CA ALA A 209 8.27 5.44 -17.23
C ALA A 209 7.09 4.92 -16.40
N LEU A 210 6.32 5.83 -15.82
CA LEU A 210 5.14 5.54 -15.02
C LEU A 210 4.01 6.48 -15.40
N ASP A 211 3.00 5.95 -16.08
CA ASP A 211 1.90 6.76 -16.61
C ASP A 211 0.77 6.92 -15.58
N THR A 212 0.56 5.93 -14.72
CA THR A 212 -0.49 5.97 -13.71
C THR A 212 -0.20 5.03 -12.53
N LEU A 213 -0.63 5.46 -11.34
CA LEU A 213 -0.66 4.66 -10.12
C LEU A 213 -2.10 4.44 -9.68
N LEU A 214 -2.41 3.22 -9.27
CA LEU A 214 -3.70 2.89 -8.69
C LEU A 214 -3.55 2.68 -7.18
N GLY A 215 -4.19 3.56 -6.40
CA GLY A 215 -4.15 3.50 -4.95
C GLY A 215 -5.22 2.57 -4.37
N HIS A 216 -4.85 1.73 -3.40
CA HIS A 216 -5.78 0.94 -2.61
C HIS A 216 -5.34 0.84 -1.15
N GLY A 217 -6.24 0.35 -0.29
CA GLY A 217 -6.02 0.27 1.15
C GLY A 217 -6.68 1.37 1.96
N GLY A 218 -6.48 1.31 3.29
CA GLY A 218 -7.23 2.13 4.25
C GLY A 218 -7.09 3.65 4.06
N LEU A 219 -5.93 4.11 3.62
CA LEU A 219 -5.64 5.53 3.43
C LEU A 219 -6.48 6.16 2.31
N PHE A 220 -6.91 5.36 1.34
CA PHE A 220 -7.70 5.81 0.18
C PHE A 220 -9.23 5.76 0.43
N LYS A 221 -9.70 5.35 1.61
CA LYS A 221 -11.14 5.30 1.94
C LYS A 221 -11.82 6.67 1.97
N THR A 222 -11.07 7.77 2.19
CA THR A 222 -11.59 9.12 2.06
C THR A 222 -11.34 9.61 0.65
N PRO A 223 -12.38 9.71 -0.22
CA PRO A 223 -12.20 10.03 -1.62
C PRO A 223 -11.50 11.37 -1.85
N GLY A 224 -10.55 11.41 -2.78
CA GLY A 224 -9.91 12.63 -3.26
C GLY A 224 -8.83 13.22 -2.33
N VAL A 225 -8.55 12.66 -1.16
CA VAL A 225 -7.54 13.18 -0.24
C VAL A 225 -6.20 12.50 -0.46
N ALA A 226 -6.07 11.22 -0.10
CA ALA A 226 -4.80 10.49 -0.22
C ALA A 226 -4.27 10.47 -1.66
N GLN A 227 -5.17 10.37 -2.65
CA GLN A 227 -4.81 10.43 -4.07
C GLN A 227 -4.04 11.70 -4.43
N ARG A 228 -4.49 12.87 -3.94
CA ARG A 228 -3.83 14.16 -4.21
C ARG A 228 -2.44 14.22 -3.60
N TYR A 229 -2.29 13.74 -2.38
CA TYR A 229 -1.01 13.73 -1.69
C TYR A 229 -0.03 12.75 -2.33
N LEU A 230 -0.49 11.55 -2.67
CA LEU A 230 0.34 10.56 -3.36
C LEU A 230 0.71 11.03 -4.77
N ALA A 231 -0.22 11.64 -5.52
CA ALA A 231 0.08 12.16 -6.86
C ALA A 231 1.16 13.25 -6.82
N ALA A 232 1.13 14.11 -5.79
CA ALA A 232 2.18 15.11 -5.57
C ALA A 232 3.52 14.47 -5.18
N ALA A 233 3.52 13.44 -4.35
CA ALA A 233 4.73 12.75 -3.91
C ALA A 233 5.37 11.88 -5.01
N ALA A 234 4.54 11.24 -5.85
CA ALA A 234 4.99 10.34 -6.91
C ALA A 234 5.16 11.04 -8.28
N HIS A 235 4.82 12.31 -8.39
CA HIS A 235 4.81 13.08 -9.66
C HIS A 235 4.04 12.38 -10.80
N THR A 236 3.01 11.61 -10.45
CA THR A 236 2.24 10.76 -11.37
C THR A 236 0.76 10.82 -11.05
N ALA A 237 -0.11 10.63 -12.06
CA ALA A 237 -1.54 10.55 -11.84
C ALA A 237 -1.91 9.36 -10.95
N VAL A 238 -2.75 9.59 -9.94
CA VAL A 238 -3.22 8.55 -9.00
C VAL A 238 -4.73 8.39 -9.13
N THR A 239 -5.13 7.16 -9.38
CA THR A 239 -6.54 6.75 -9.48
C THR A 239 -6.86 5.74 -8.38
N CYS A 240 -8.11 5.69 -7.93
CA CYS A 240 -8.63 4.64 -7.06
C CYS A 240 -9.89 4.06 -7.69
N THR A 241 -10.02 2.75 -7.63
CA THR A 241 -11.25 2.06 -8.04
C THR A 241 -12.28 2.10 -6.91
N GLU A 242 -13.55 1.85 -7.22
CA GLU A 242 -14.61 1.71 -6.20
C GLU A 242 -14.32 0.56 -5.23
N THR A 243 -13.61 -0.47 -5.69
CA THR A 243 -13.17 -1.63 -4.91
C THR A 243 -11.84 -1.44 -4.18
N ALA A 244 -11.28 -0.23 -4.17
CA ALA A 244 -9.95 0.05 -3.60
C ALA A 244 -9.79 -0.34 -2.12
N GLY A 245 -10.90 -0.43 -1.36
CA GLY A 245 -10.90 -0.90 0.02
C GLY A 245 -10.75 -2.42 0.20
N GLU A 246 -10.99 -3.21 -0.85
CA GLU A 246 -11.10 -4.68 -0.83
C GLU A 246 -10.15 -5.34 -1.85
N GLY A 247 -9.02 -4.69 -2.14
CA GLY A 247 -8.11 -5.07 -3.23
C GLY A 247 -7.65 -6.52 -3.20
N GLY A 248 -7.16 -7.03 -2.07
CA GLY A 248 -6.67 -8.40 -1.96
C GLY A 248 -7.73 -9.47 -2.26
N PRO A 249 -8.87 -9.52 -1.54
CA PRO A 249 -9.93 -10.49 -1.79
C PRO A 249 -10.49 -10.42 -3.22
N TYR A 250 -10.67 -9.21 -3.75
CA TYR A 250 -11.15 -9.03 -5.11
C TYR A 250 -10.15 -9.54 -6.16
N GLY A 251 -8.86 -9.22 -5.98
CA GLY A 251 -7.79 -9.72 -6.85
C GLY A 251 -7.68 -11.24 -6.83
N MET A 252 -7.79 -11.85 -5.66
CA MET A 252 -7.81 -13.31 -5.54
C MET A 252 -8.99 -13.93 -6.29
N ALA A 253 -10.17 -13.33 -6.21
CA ALA A 253 -11.35 -13.78 -6.95
C ALA A 253 -11.15 -13.67 -8.49
N LEU A 254 -10.50 -12.59 -8.95
CA LEU A 254 -10.16 -12.43 -10.36
C LEU A 254 -9.16 -13.49 -10.84
N LEU A 255 -8.10 -13.77 -10.06
CA LEU A 255 -7.12 -14.80 -10.40
C LEU A 255 -7.75 -16.21 -10.41
N ALA A 256 -8.65 -16.50 -9.47
CA ALA A 256 -9.41 -17.74 -9.46
C ALA A 256 -10.32 -17.86 -10.70
N ALA A 257 -11.02 -16.79 -11.08
CA ALA A 257 -11.84 -16.75 -12.27
C ALA A 257 -11.02 -16.88 -13.57
N TYR A 258 -9.79 -16.37 -13.57
CA TYR A 258 -8.89 -16.50 -14.72
C TYR A 258 -8.40 -17.93 -14.93
N ARG A 259 -8.33 -18.77 -13.87
CA ARG A 259 -7.92 -20.16 -13.94
C ARG A 259 -9.02 -21.07 -14.51
N VAL A 260 -10.29 -20.72 -14.36
CA VAL A 260 -11.46 -21.51 -14.79
C VAL A 260 -11.96 -21.05 -16.15
#